data_76fb4b9d800378709ebc8caa60cd850b
#
_entry.id   76fb4b9d800378709ebc8caa60cd850b
#
_cell.length_a   1.000
_cell.length_b   1.000
_cell.length_c   1.000
_cell.angle_alpha   90.00
_cell.angle_beta   90.00
_cell.angle_gamma   90.00
#
_symmetry.space_group_name_H-M   'P 1'
#
loop_
_entity.id
_entity.type
_entity.pdbx_description
1 polymer ?
#
loop_
_entity_poly.entity_id
_entity_poly.type
_entity_poly.pdbx_seq_one_letter_code
_entity_poly.pdbx_strand_id
1 'polypeptide(L)'
;LHRVSTRLRYLRYHAGFRRWVLYGGAALFLLGLIWIVITGLLARKQVSTMEQTLQRVQVYFAQGDLAHAREAAAELPQQAERAHRLTAGPAWWVAAHVPYLGDPLRTIRGATGAGTQLGRHGIPDLLDVATRLDPAKVRVKGNTLDLSALRTAAPELQQATAALTDAQRRVDSLPRSTWLGAVDSKRASLANELSRLTGYVTAADRAAKILPTMLGADRPQRYFIGMQNEAEMRGTGGLPGAFAIAVASHGTVRFTHFGSDAELQPAAARLLVPTGLHFGKQYDAAFGQSLPTSSFPNSNVSPSFPYAARIWAQMWERVSGQHVDGAVAVDPTVLGFILAATGPVTVHGVIPVNAANVVPLVQRDEYTLFKDNAARKQFLVAILKATSNALISGRGNAGTLARSMVSASEQQRLQVWSSDAAVEKQLAATSYGAVLGAGDRPLAAPVLNNMSGGKLDYYLTRALTYHRSGCGPSRDLLVTLTLTDSAPPYGLPPYVTDRLDANQPANSRPGDYSTLLDYYATAGAQLLSVRIDGKPTTAAAYT
;
A
#
# COMPACT_ATOMS: atom_id res chain seq x y z
N LEU A 1 3.03 -84.87 34.88
CA LEU A 1 4.14 -83.95 35.21
C LEU A 1 4.88 -83.44 33.95
N HIS A 2 4.92 -84.11 32.82
CA HIS A 2 5.67 -83.72 31.60
C HIS A 2 4.96 -82.60 30.79
N ARG A 3 3.65 -82.40 30.89
CA ARG A 3 2.91 -81.32 30.18
C ARG A 3 2.97 -79.92 30.87
N VAL A 4 3.32 -79.83 32.14
CA VAL A 4 3.48 -78.54 32.87
C VAL A 4 4.84 -77.90 32.64
N SER A 5 5.91 -78.69 32.48
CA SER A 5 7.23 -78.23 32.24
C SER A 5 7.42 -77.56 30.84
N THR A 6 6.69 -78.07 29.82
CA THR A 6 6.75 -77.52 28.46
C THR A 6 6.03 -76.15 28.35
N ARG A 7 4.88 -76.00 29.06
CA ARG A 7 4.19 -74.69 29.10
C ARG A 7 5.00 -73.57 29.83
N LEU A 8 5.70 -73.96 30.90
CA LEU A 8 6.57 -73.00 31.63
C LEU A 8 7.83 -72.59 30.85
N ARG A 9 8.40 -73.47 30.03
CA ARG A 9 9.49 -73.14 29.10
C ARG A 9 9.03 -72.25 27.96
N TYR A 10 7.86 -72.48 27.40
CA TYR A 10 7.25 -71.66 26.33
C TYR A 10 6.93 -70.28 26.84
N LEU A 11 6.39 -70.09 28.05
CA LEU A 11 6.10 -68.83 28.68
C LEU A 11 7.38 -68.05 29.04
N ARG A 12 8.46 -68.74 29.47
CA ARG A 12 9.76 -68.09 29.73
C ARG A 12 10.45 -67.63 28.43
N TYR A 13 10.33 -68.39 27.34
CA TYR A 13 10.89 -68.00 26.04
C TYR A 13 10.19 -66.79 25.47
N HIS A 14 8.87 -66.74 25.57
CA HIS A 14 8.06 -65.59 25.18
C HIS A 14 8.29 -64.38 26.09
N ALA A 15 8.52 -64.55 27.38
CA ALA A 15 8.83 -63.45 28.30
C ALA A 15 10.24 -62.89 28.04
N GLY A 16 11.20 -63.73 27.72
CA GLY A 16 12.55 -63.31 27.29
C GLY A 16 12.54 -62.56 25.98
N PHE A 17 11.87 -63.12 24.97
CA PHE A 17 11.71 -62.47 23.66
C PHE A 17 11.01 -61.12 23.75
N ARG A 18 9.90 -61.01 24.53
CA ARG A 18 9.24 -59.72 24.80
C ARG A 18 10.12 -58.68 25.47
N ARG A 19 11.02 -59.07 26.40
CA ARG A 19 12.01 -58.19 27.03
C ARG A 19 13.04 -57.71 26.02
N TRP A 20 13.56 -58.57 25.16
CA TRP A 20 14.51 -58.22 24.11
C TRP A 20 13.90 -57.28 23.07
N VAL A 21 12.66 -57.45 22.68
CA VAL A 21 11.90 -56.56 21.79
C VAL A 21 11.68 -55.21 22.46
N LEU A 22 11.36 -55.18 23.77
CA LEU A 22 11.19 -53.91 24.52
C LEU A 22 12.52 -53.17 24.68
N TYR A 23 13.61 -53.86 25.04
CA TYR A 23 14.94 -53.22 25.15
C TYR A 23 15.48 -52.77 23.79
N GLY A 24 15.28 -53.52 22.74
CA GLY A 24 15.61 -53.14 21.37
C GLY A 24 14.81 -51.93 20.90
N GLY A 25 13.49 -51.90 21.17
CA GLY A 25 12.62 -50.77 20.90
C GLY A 25 12.99 -49.50 21.67
N ALA A 26 13.30 -49.64 22.96
CA ALA A 26 13.78 -48.52 23.79
C ALA A 26 15.14 -47.98 23.33
N ALA A 27 16.08 -48.85 22.95
CA ALA A 27 17.37 -48.45 22.40
C ALA A 27 17.23 -47.71 21.06
N LEU A 28 16.40 -48.19 20.16
CA LEU A 28 16.07 -47.52 18.88
C LEU A 28 15.41 -46.17 19.10
N PHE A 29 14.51 -46.06 20.07
CA PHE A 29 13.88 -44.81 20.45
C PHE A 29 14.88 -43.77 20.99
N LEU A 30 15.78 -44.19 21.89
CA LEU A 30 16.83 -43.36 22.44
C LEU A 30 17.84 -42.91 21.35
N LEU A 31 18.21 -43.80 20.45
CA LEU A 31 19.05 -43.47 19.30
C LEU A 31 18.36 -42.47 18.37
N GLY A 32 17.05 -42.63 18.14
CA GLY A 32 16.24 -41.65 17.37
C GLY A 32 16.19 -40.29 18.02
N LEU A 33 16.00 -40.21 19.35
CA LEU A 33 16.04 -38.94 20.10
C LEU A 33 17.42 -38.29 20.02
N ILE A 34 18.51 -39.02 20.25
CA ILE A 34 19.87 -38.50 20.13
C ILE A 34 20.13 -37.98 18.71
N TRP A 35 19.69 -38.72 17.70
CA TRP A 35 19.80 -38.31 16.30
C TRP A 35 19.07 -37.01 16.02
N ILE A 36 17.84 -36.84 16.52
CA ILE A 36 17.04 -35.60 16.37
C ILE A 36 17.74 -34.42 17.04
N VAL A 37 18.29 -34.59 18.25
CA VAL A 37 19.02 -33.54 18.96
C VAL A 37 20.29 -33.14 18.18
N ILE A 38 21.10 -34.09 17.75
CA ILE A 38 22.34 -33.80 17.01
C ILE A 38 22.01 -33.08 15.69
N THR A 39 21.11 -33.65 14.90
CA THR A 39 20.72 -33.06 13.60
C THR A 39 19.99 -31.74 13.77
N GLY A 40 19.24 -31.54 14.85
CA GLY A 40 18.61 -30.27 15.20
C GLY A 40 19.62 -29.17 15.52
N LEU A 41 20.67 -29.48 16.30
CA LEU A 41 21.76 -28.54 16.58
C LEU A 41 22.55 -28.17 15.31
N LEU A 42 22.81 -29.15 14.45
CA LEU A 42 23.47 -28.91 13.16
C LEU A 42 22.60 -28.08 12.22
N ALA A 43 21.29 -28.35 12.17
CA ALA A 43 20.33 -27.56 11.39
C ALA A 43 20.25 -26.13 11.89
N ARG A 44 20.22 -25.90 13.22
CA ARG A 44 20.29 -24.56 13.83
C ARG A 44 21.53 -23.78 13.38
N LYS A 45 22.70 -24.43 13.34
CA LYS A 45 23.94 -23.80 12.84
C LYS A 45 23.79 -23.38 11.37
N GLN A 46 23.24 -24.25 10.52
CA GLN A 46 23.02 -23.94 9.10
C GLN A 46 22.02 -22.79 8.90
N VAL A 47 20.93 -22.75 9.67
CA VAL A 47 19.96 -21.64 9.65
C VAL A 47 20.63 -20.33 10.08
N SER A 48 21.47 -20.35 11.13
CA SER A 48 22.20 -19.15 11.55
C SER A 48 23.18 -18.65 10.48
N THR A 49 23.87 -19.56 9.78
CA THR A 49 24.75 -19.21 8.65
C THR A 49 23.93 -18.59 7.51
N MET A 50 22.75 -19.14 7.22
CA MET A 50 21.85 -18.60 6.20
C MET A 50 21.32 -17.20 6.58
N GLU A 51 20.97 -16.96 7.85
CA GLU A 51 20.60 -15.63 8.36
C GLU A 51 21.72 -14.61 8.13
N GLN A 52 22.98 -14.97 8.44
CA GLN A 52 24.15 -14.12 8.19
C GLN A 52 24.37 -13.84 6.71
N THR A 53 24.20 -14.86 5.86
CA THR A 53 24.31 -14.70 4.40
C THR A 53 23.22 -13.76 3.86
N LEU A 54 21.98 -13.90 4.33
CA LEU A 54 20.86 -12.99 3.98
C LEU A 54 21.16 -11.55 4.42
N GLN A 55 21.72 -11.35 5.62
CA GLN A 55 22.14 -10.02 6.07
C GLN A 55 23.22 -9.42 5.17
N ARG A 56 24.21 -10.20 4.74
CA ARG A 56 25.22 -9.75 3.77
C ARG A 56 24.56 -9.33 2.44
N VAL A 57 23.65 -10.15 1.92
CA VAL A 57 22.89 -9.82 0.70
C VAL A 57 22.13 -8.51 0.85
N GLN A 58 21.45 -8.31 1.99
CA GLN A 58 20.71 -7.07 2.26
C GLN A 58 21.63 -5.84 2.34
N VAL A 59 22.79 -5.96 2.98
CA VAL A 59 23.78 -4.87 3.06
C VAL A 59 24.31 -4.50 1.69
N TYR A 60 24.76 -5.48 0.89
CA TYR A 60 25.23 -5.23 -0.48
C TYR A 60 24.15 -4.64 -1.37
N PHE A 61 22.92 -5.15 -1.26
CA PHE A 61 21.78 -4.61 -2.00
C PHE A 61 21.47 -3.15 -1.63
N ALA A 62 21.51 -2.83 -0.33
CA ALA A 62 21.29 -1.46 0.16
C ALA A 62 22.39 -0.48 -0.29
N GLN A 63 23.62 -0.98 -0.51
CA GLN A 63 24.74 -0.22 -1.04
C GLN A 63 24.73 -0.10 -2.58
N GLY A 64 23.81 -0.80 -3.25
CA GLY A 64 23.75 -0.86 -4.71
C GLY A 64 24.79 -1.80 -5.32
N ASP A 65 25.50 -2.59 -4.51
CA ASP A 65 26.49 -3.57 -4.96
C ASP A 65 25.81 -4.90 -5.30
N LEU A 66 25.16 -4.92 -6.46
CA LEU A 66 24.40 -6.08 -6.93
C LEU A 66 25.29 -7.29 -7.27
N ALA A 67 26.57 -7.05 -7.59
CA ALA A 67 27.51 -8.13 -7.92
C ALA A 67 27.82 -8.97 -6.67
N HIS A 68 28.26 -8.36 -5.59
CA HIS A 68 28.52 -9.07 -4.33
C HIS A 68 27.23 -9.58 -3.66
N ALA A 69 26.09 -8.89 -3.84
CA ALA A 69 24.79 -9.41 -3.39
C ALA A 69 24.45 -10.74 -4.06
N ARG A 70 24.69 -10.85 -5.38
CA ARG A 70 24.46 -12.07 -6.17
C ARG A 70 25.41 -13.21 -5.78
N GLU A 71 26.69 -12.90 -5.58
CA GLU A 71 27.68 -13.88 -5.13
C GLU A 71 27.32 -14.45 -3.76
N ALA A 72 26.99 -13.58 -2.79
CA ALA A 72 26.54 -14.02 -1.48
C ALA A 72 25.25 -14.86 -1.54
N ALA A 73 24.29 -14.47 -2.38
CA ALA A 73 23.04 -15.21 -2.52
C ALA A 73 23.21 -16.59 -3.17
N ALA A 74 24.23 -16.80 -3.98
CA ALA A 74 24.54 -18.11 -4.59
C ALA A 74 24.84 -19.20 -3.56
N GLU A 75 25.19 -18.84 -2.32
CA GLU A 75 25.40 -19.78 -1.22
C GLU A 75 24.08 -20.29 -0.60
N LEU A 76 23.01 -19.50 -0.69
CA LEU A 76 21.74 -19.76 0.01
C LEU A 76 21.05 -21.09 -0.37
N PRO A 77 21.01 -21.51 -1.66
CA PRO A 77 20.40 -22.78 -2.04
C PRO A 77 21.05 -23.98 -1.33
N GLN A 78 22.39 -23.99 -1.26
CA GLN A 78 23.12 -25.08 -0.61
C GLN A 78 22.94 -25.08 0.90
N GLN A 79 22.95 -23.91 1.53
CA GLN A 79 22.75 -23.76 2.97
C GLN A 79 21.34 -24.22 3.38
N ALA A 80 20.32 -23.81 2.64
CA ALA A 80 18.92 -24.20 2.84
C ALA A 80 18.73 -25.72 2.65
N GLU A 81 19.31 -26.28 1.58
CA GLU A 81 19.25 -27.71 1.29
C GLU A 81 19.90 -28.55 2.40
N ARG A 82 21.06 -28.11 2.92
CA ARG A 82 21.73 -28.79 4.06
C ARG A 82 20.87 -28.73 5.32
N ALA A 83 20.27 -27.59 5.63
CA ALA A 83 19.36 -27.45 6.77
C ALA A 83 18.15 -28.38 6.64
N HIS A 84 17.56 -28.43 5.45
CA HIS A 84 16.40 -29.29 5.19
C HIS A 84 16.74 -30.79 5.26
N ARG A 85 17.85 -31.21 4.65
CA ARG A 85 18.27 -32.64 4.72
C ARG A 85 18.49 -33.13 6.15
N LEU A 86 19.01 -32.26 7.03
CA LEU A 86 19.20 -32.60 8.45
C LEU A 86 17.86 -32.83 9.18
N THR A 87 16.79 -32.21 8.73
CA THR A 87 15.46 -32.25 9.37
C THR A 87 14.42 -33.07 8.60
N ALA A 88 14.74 -33.57 7.40
CA ALA A 88 13.82 -34.32 6.55
C ALA A 88 13.79 -35.84 6.81
N GLY A 89 14.72 -36.37 7.60
CA GLY A 89 14.89 -37.81 7.81
C GLY A 89 13.69 -38.51 8.48
N PRO A 90 13.66 -39.88 8.42
CA PRO A 90 12.54 -40.64 8.96
C PRO A 90 12.28 -40.42 10.45
N ALA A 91 13.32 -40.30 11.27
CA ALA A 91 13.19 -40.00 12.70
C ALA A 91 12.48 -38.67 12.96
N TRP A 92 12.81 -37.63 12.20
CA TRP A 92 12.14 -36.33 12.23
C TRP A 92 10.68 -36.43 11.76
N TRP A 93 10.42 -37.25 10.72
CA TRP A 93 9.06 -37.43 10.22
C TRP A 93 8.17 -38.09 11.28
N VAL A 94 8.61 -39.18 11.88
CA VAL A 94 7.86 -39.87 12.94
C VAL A 94 7.64 -38.93 14.14
N ALA A 95 8.68 -38.31 14.63
CA ALA A 95 8.60 -37.43 15.79
C ALA A 95 7.72 -36.19 15.55
N ALA A 96 7.71 -35.61 14.33
CA ALA A 96 6.86 -34.50 13.96
C ALA A 96 5.36 -34.85 13.92
N HIS A 97 4.99 -36.14 13.83
CA HIS A 97 3.60 -36.60 13.84
C HIS A 97 3.09 -36.95 15.24
N VAL A 98 3.92 -36.88 16.27
CA VAL A 98 3.46 -37.05 17.65
C VAL A 98 2.63 -35.85 18.06
N PRO A 99 1.34 -36.02 18.43
CA PRO A 99 0.51 -34.87 18.83
C PRO A 99 1.14 -34.07 19.96
N TYR A 100 1.06 -32.74 19.87
CA TYR A 100 1.61 -31.76 20.81
C TYR A 100 3.15 -31.76 20.91
N LEU A 101 3.79 -32.91 21.18
CA LEU A 101 5.26 -33.00 21.30
C LEU A 101 5.98 -32.79 19.98
N GLY A 102 5.36 -33.15 18.86
CA GLY A 102 5.91 -33.04 17.52
C GLY A 102 5.76 -31.65 16.88
N ASP A 103 4.96 -30.75 17.45
CA ASP A 103 4.66 -29.45 16.85
C ASP A 103 5.89 -28.59 16.58
N PRO A 104 6.90 -28.44 17.50
CA PRO A 104 8.13 -27.74 17.17
C PRO A 104 8.93 -28.38 16.04
N LEU A 105 8.97 -29.73 15.99
CA LEU A 105 9.68 -30.45 14.95
C LEU A 105 9.00 -30.30 13.58
N ARG A 106 7.68 -30.30 13.56
CA ARG A 106 6.87 -30.00 12.36
C ARG A 106 7.16 -28.59 11.86
N THR A 107 7.22 -27.62 12.77
CA THR A 107 7.53 -26.22 12.46
C THR A 107 8.94 -26.08 11.89
N ILE A 108 9.97 -26.66 12.51
CA ILE A 108 11.35 -26.62 12.02
C ILE A 108 11.46 -27.26 10.63
N ARG A 109 10.85 -28.44 10.44
CA ARG A 109 10.87 -29.17 9.17
C ARG A 109 10.17 -28.39 8.05
N GLY A 110 9.02 -27.79 8.34
CA GLY A 110 8.29 -26.98 7.39
C GLY A 110 9.03 -25.69 7.02
N ALA A 111 9.61 -25.01 8.00
CA ALA A 111 10.40 -23.78 7.79
C ALA A 111 11.65 -24.05 6.95
N THR A 112 12.41 -25.13 7.22
CA THR A 112 13.59 -25.48 6.41
C THR A 112 13.21 -25.89 4.99
N GLY A 113 12.04 -26.55 4.80
CA GLY A 113 11.50 -26.87 3.48
C GLY A 113 11.11 -25.62 2.68
N ALA A 114 10.46 -24.66 3.31
CA ALA A 114 10.16 -23.35 2.69
C ALA A 114 11.47 -22.62 2.31
N GLY A 115 12.47 -22.63 3.19
CA GLY A 115 13.80 -22.06 2.92
C GLY A 115 14.48 -22.65 1.69
N THR A 116 14.37 -23.97 1.47
CA THR A 116 14.94 -24.63 0.29
C THR A 116 14.30 -24.13 -1.02
N GLN A 117 13.00 -23.97 -1.02
CA GLN A 117 12.28 -23.46 -2.19
C GLN A 117 12.65 -22.01 -2.52
N LEU A 118 12.75 -21.18 -1.49
CA LEU A 118 13.18 -19.78 -1.64
C LEU A 118 14.63 -19.64 -2.12
N GLY A 119 15.52 -20.46 -1.58
CA GLY A 119 16.93 -20.46 -1.98
C GLY A 119 17.12 -20.88 -3.43
N ARG A 120 16.29 -21.80 -3.96
CA ARG A 120 16.42 -22.31 -5.33
C ARG A 120 15.82 -21.40 -6.39
N HIS A 121 14.65 -20.80 -6.11
CA HIS A 121 13.84 -20.11 -7.11
C HIS A 121 13.44 -18.68 -6.71
N GLY A 122 13.47 -18.33 -5.43
CA GLY A 122 12.98 -17.01 -4.98
C GLY A 122 14.08 -15.94 -5.02
N ILE A 123 15.17 -16.15 -4.33
CA ILE A 123 16.21 -15.13 -4.13
C ILE A 123 17.09 -14.94 -5.36
N PRO A 124 17.56 -15.99 -6.05
CA PRO A 124 18.36 -15.83 -7.28
C PRO A 124 17.59 -15.10 -8.37
N ASP A 125 16.33 -15.49 -8.62
CA ASP A 125 15.50 -14.86 -9.64
C ASP A 125 15.25 -13.37 -9.34
N LEU A 126 15.06 -13.02 -8.06
CA LEU A 126 14.91 -11.63 -7.62
C LEU A 126 16.16 -10.79 -7.86
N LEU A 127 17.35 -11.35 -7.63
CA LEU A 127 18.62 -10.65 -7.86
C LEU A 127 18.91 -10.49 -9.35
N ASP A 128 18.54 -11.44 -10.17
CA ASP A 128 18.62 -11.34 -11.63
C ASP A 128 17.73 -10.23 -12.15
N VAL A 129 16.49 -10.17 -11.68
CA VAL A 129 15.57 -9.08 -11.99
C VAL A 129 16.10 -7.74 -11.48
N ALA A 130 16.57 -7.66 -10.23
CA ALA A 130 17.12 -6.43 -9.66
C ALA A 130 18.32 -5.90 -10.46
N THR A 131 19.17 -6.80 -10.99
CA THR A 131 20.31 -6.42 -11.82
C THR A 131 19.88 -5.86 -13.17
N ARG A 132 18.79 -6.36 -13.75
CA ARG A 132 18.22 -5.87 -15.01
C ARG A 132 17.42 -4.59 -14.83
N LEU A 133 16.69 -4.49 -13.73
CA LEU A 133 15.87 -3.32 -13.38
C LEU A 133 16.65 -2.28 -12.54
N ASP A 134 17.99 -2.35 -12.53
CA ASP A 134 18.83 -1.32 -11.91
C ASP A 134 18.39 0.06 -12.40
N PRO A 135 17.95 0.97 -11.50
CA PRO A 135 17.47 2.30 -11.88
C PRO A 135 18.46 3.09 -12.74
N ALA A 136 19.78 2.81 -12.61
CA ALA A 136 20.81 3.42 -13.42
C ALA A 136 20.82 2.88 -14.86
N LYS A 137 20.38 1.65 -15.09
CA LYS A 137 20.34 0.98 -16.39
C LYS A 137 18.98 1.10 -17.10
N VAL A 138 17.89 1.17 -16.34
CA VAL A 138 16.52 1.29 -16.86
C VAL A 138 16.24 2.70 -17.42
N ARG A 139 17.03 3.72 -17.04
CA ARG A 139 16.98 5.06 -17.64
C ARG A 139 17.84 5.11 -18.90
N VAL A 140 17.21 5.22 -20.06
CA VAL A 140 17.93 5.25 -21.35
C VAL A 140 18.59 6.61 -21.60
N LYS A 141 17.92 7.72 -21.41
CA LYS A 141 18.43 9.11 -21.47
C LYS A 141 17.39 10.06 -20.86
N GLY A 142 17.81 10.95 -19.97
CA GLY A 142 16.92 11.96 -19.38
C GLY A 142 15.78 11.32 -18.57
N ASN A 143 14.53 11.48 -19.00
CA ASN A 143 13.31 11.00 -18.35
C ASN A 143 12.67 9.79 -19.04
N THR A 144 13.36 9.11 -19.95
CA THR A 144 12.83 7.94 -20.66
C THR A 144 13.13 6.66 -19.87
N LEU A 145 12.12 5.85 -19.62
CA LEU A 145 12.23 4.51 -19.02
C LEU A 145 12.31 3.44 -20.10
N ASP A 146 13.20 2.46 -19.91
CA ASP A 146 13.28 1.30 -20.77
C ASP A 146 12.12 0.32 -20.47
N LEU A 147 11.06 0.41 -21.28
CA LEU A 147 9.88 -0.44 -21.14
C LEU A 147 10.16 -1.88 -21.58
N SER A 148 11.20 -2.12 -22.38
CA SER A 148 11.59 -3.47 -22.80
C SER A 148 12.18 -4.25 -21.64
N ALA A 149 12.98 -3.60 -20.80
CA ALA A 149 13.53 -4.20 -19.59
C ALA A 149 12.41 -4.62 -18.62
N LEU A 150 11.37 -3.79 -18.44
CA LEU A 150 10.21 -4.13 -17.62
C LEU A 150 9.43 -5.32 -18.18
N ARG A 151 9.17 -5.36 -19.49
CA ARG A 151 8.48 -6.48 -20.14
C ARG A 151 9.27 -7.79 -20.03
N THR A 152 10.59 -7.73 -20.18
CA THR A 152 11.46 -8.91 -20.06
C THR A 152 11.52 -9.44 -18.62
N ALA A 153 11.48 -8.55 -17.62
CA ALA A 153 11.49 -8.92 -16.21
C ALA A 153 10.15 -9.49 -15.68
N ALA A 154 9.03 -9.21 -16.36
CA ALA A 154 7.70 -9.58 -15.88
C ALA A 154 7.51 -11.10 -15.65
N PRO A 155 7.94 -12.03 -16.53
CA PRO A 155 7.81 -13.47 -16.29
C PRO A 155 8.59 -13.93 -15.07
N GLU A 156 9.80 -13.40 -14.84
CA GLU A 156 10.67 -13.76 -13.73
C GLU A 156 10.10 -13.24 -12.41
N LEU A 157 9.58 -12.00 -12.40
CA LEU A 157 8.87 -11.44 -11.25
C LEU A 157 7.62 -12.24 -10.90
N GLN A 158 6.89 -12.71 -11.89
CA GLN A 158 5.74 -13.58 -11.67
C GLN A 158 6.14 -14.91 -11.04
N GLN A 159 7.22 -15.55 -11.51
CA GLN A 159 7.75 -16.79 -10.92
C GLN A 159 8.21 -16.57 -9.48
N ALA A 160 8.96 -15.49 -9.23
CA ALA A 160 9.41 -15.12 -7.89
C ALA A 160 8.22 -14.84 -6.94
N THR A 161 7.19 -14.14 -7.42
CA THR A 161 5.95 -13.89 -6.66
C THR A 161 5.25 -15.20 -6.30
N ALA A 162 5.14 -16.14 -7.24
CA ALA A 162 4.53 -17.44 -7.00
C ALA A 162 5.33 -18.26 -5.97
N ALA A 163 6.65 -18.29 -6.08
CA ALA A 163 7.53 -19.00 -5.15
C ALA A 163 7.46 -18.43 -3.72
N LEU A 164 7.47 -17.10 -3.58
CA LEU A 164 7.32 -16.42 -2.29
C LEU A 164 5.94 -16.65 -1.67
N THR A 165 4.88 -16.54 -2.46
CA THR A 165 3.50 -16.78 -2.01
C THR A 165 3.33 -18.23 -1.53
N ASP A 166 3.95 -19.18 -2.21
CA ASP A 166 3.90 -20.60 -1.83
C ASP A 166 4.67 -20.86 -0.52
N ALA A 167 5.85 -20.25 -0.37
CA ALA A 167 6.63 -20.31 0.86
C ALA A 167 5.87 -19.66 2.03
N GLN A 168 5.24 -18.52 1.82
CA GLN A 168 4.39 -17.83 2.80
C GLN A 168 3.25 -18.74 3.26
N ARG A 169 2.48 -19.31 2.34
CA ARG A 169 1.37 -20.22 2.66
C ARG A 169 1.84 -21.44 3.47
N ARG A 170 3.00 -22.02 3.13
CA ARG A 170 3.60 -23.13 3.88
C ARG A 170 3.93 -22.73 5.31
N VAL A 171 4.57 -21.58 5.51
CA VAL A 171 4.93 -21.10 6.85
C VAL A 171 3.67 -20.73 7.65
N ASP A 172 2.65 -20.16 7.02
CA ASP A 172 1.39 -19.79 7.68
C ASP A 172 0.56 -21.01 8.10
N SER A 173 0.70 -22.16 7.39
CA SER A 173 0.07 -23.43 7.76
C SER A 173 0.75 -24.15 8.94
N LEU A 174 1.94 -23.72 9.38
CA LEU A 174 2.65 -24.30 10.51
C LEU A 174 2.02 -23.87 11.84
N PRO A 175 2.14 -24.68 12.92
CA PRO A 175 1.67 -24.32 14.25
C PRO A 175 2.16 -22.94 14.67
N ARG A 176 1.24 -22.07 15.11
CA ARG A 176 1.57 -20.69 15.54
C ARG A 176 2.16 -20.63 16.93
N SER A 177 1.80 -21.59 17.77
CA SER A 177 2.27 -21.73 19.14
C SER A 177 2.57 -23.19 19.41
N THR A 178 3.76 -23.45 19.93
CA THR A 178 4.23 -24.76 20.35
C THR A 178 4.70 -24.68 21.81
N TRP A 179 5.11 -25.80 22.39
CA TRP A 179 5.71 -25.78 23.71
C TRP A 179 7.16 -25.24 23.75
N LEU A 180 7.76 -24.91 22.58
CA LEU A 180 9.12 -24.40 22.45
C LEU A 180 9.12 -22.96 21.88
N GLY A 181 8.96 -21.96 22.76
CA GLY A 181 8.85 -20.56 22.39
C GLY A 181 9.95 -20.01 21.48
N ALA A 182 11.16 -20.60 21.54
CA ALA A 182 12.26 -20.24 20.63
C ALA A 182 11.93 -20.59 19.16
N VAL A 183 11.20 -21.69 18.92
CA VAL A 183 10.74 -22.09 17.58
C VAL A 183 9.62 -21.17 17.12
N ASP A 184 8.69 -20.83 18.01
CA ASP A 184 7.55 -19.95 17.72
C ASP A 184 8.03 -18.56 17.31
N SER A 185 9.00 -18.00 18.05
CA SER A 185 9.63 -16.71 17.75
C SER A 185 10.30 -16.70 16.37
N LYS A 186 11.09 -17.74 16.04
CA LYS A 186 11.77 -17.84 14.73
C LYS A 186 10.77 -18.03 13.57
N ARG A 187 9.72 -18.83 13.80
CA ARG A 187 8.64 -18.98 12.82
C ARG A 187 7.92 -17.65 12.56
N ALA A 188 7.59 -16.89 13.61
CA ALA A 188 6.95 -15.59 13.49
C ALA A 188 7.84 -14.60 12.72
N SER A 189 9.14 -14.56 13.04
CA SER A 189 10.11 -13.72 12.33
C SER A 189 10.18 -14.08 10.84
N LEU A 190 10.24 -15.39 10.51
CA LEU A 190 10.24 -15.87 9.13
C LEU A 190 8.95 -15.50 8.39
N ALA A 191 7.79 -15.66 9.03
CA ALA A 191 6.50 -15.30 8.43
C ALA A 191 6.41 -13.80 8.12
N ASN A 192 6.88 -12.94 9.04
CA ASN A 192 6.91 -11.49 8.84
C ASN A 192 7.85 -11.09 7.71
N GLU A 193 9.05 -11.69 7.64
CA GLU A 193 10.01 -11.41 6.57
C GLU A 193 9.48 -11.85 5.20
N LEU A 194 8.91 -13.05 5.13
CA LEU A 194 8.26 -13.56 3.91
C LEU A 194 7.11 -12.66 3.47
N SER A 195 6.25 -12.24 4.39
CA SER A 195 5.13 -11.34 4.10
C SER A 195 5.63 -10.03 3.49
N ARG A 196 6.70 -9.46 4.06
CA ARG A 196 7.31 -8.22 3.57
C ARG A 196 7.91 -8.39 2.17
N LEU A 197 8.71 -9.45 1.96
CA LEU A 197 9.31 -9.76 0.66
C LEU A 197 8.25 -10.07 -0.40
N THR A 198 7.24 -10.86 -0.06
CA THR A 198 6.11 -11.15 -0.97
C THR A 198 5.40 -9.86 -1.37
N GLY A 199 5.19 -8.93 -0.43
CA GLY A 199 4.62 -7.62 -0.71
C GLY A 199 5.44 -6.83 -1.73
N TYR A 200 6.76 -6.73 -1.54
CA TYR A 200 7.63 -6.00 -2.47
C TYR A 200 7.67 -6.62 -3.86
N VAL A 201 7.79 -7.94 -3.95
CA VAL A 201 7.88 -8.62 -5.25
C VAL A 201 6.55 -8.59 -5.99
N THR A 202 5.43 -8.75 -5.28
CA THR A 202 4.09 -8.60 -5.86
C THR A 202 3.88 -7.18 -6.41
N ALA A 203 4.35 -6.15 -5.69
CA ALA A 203 4.29 -4.77 -6.18
C ALA A 203 5.14 -4.57 -7.44
N ALA A 204 6.35 -5.15 -7.49
CA ALA A 204 7.22 -5.11 -8.65
C ALA A 204 6.62 -5.87 -9.86
N ASP A 205 6.05 -7.05 -9.64
CA ASP A 205 5.34 -7.84 -10.68
C ASP A 205 4.17 -7.06 -11.27
N ARG A 206 3.35 -6.44 -10.42
CA ARG A 206 2.25 -5.57 -10.88
C ARG A 206 2.78 -4.38 -11.68
N ALA A 207 3.80 -3.70 -11.17
CA ALA A 207 4.41 -2.57 -11.87
C ALA A 207 4.95 -2.99 -13.24
N ALA A 208 5.64 -4.11 -13.35
CA ALA A 208 6.14 -4.63 -14.62
C ALA A 208 5.03 -4.96 -15.63
N LYS A 209 3.85 -5.36 -15.15
CA LYS A 209 2.68 -5.65 -15.98
C LYS A 209 1.95 -4.40 -16.47
N ILE A 210 1.81 -3.38 -15.62
CA ILE A 210 0.96 -2.21 -15.94
C ILE A 210 1.75 -1.02 -16.49
N LEU A 211 2.98 -0.77 -16.00
CA LEU A 211 3.76 0.40 -16.43
C LEU A 211 4.04 0.47 -17.93
N PRO A 212 4.32 -0.63 -18.64
CA PRO A 212 4.50 -0.55 -20.10
C PRO A 212 3.27 0.05 -20.80
N THR A 213 2.07 -0.41 -20.48
CA THR A 213 0.82 0.15 -21.05
C THR A 213 0.63 1.59 -20.61
N MET A 214 0.77 1.88 -19.32
CA MET A 214 0.58 3.23 -18.77
C MET A 214 1.60 4.24 -19.31
N LEU A 215 2.82 3.81 -19.62
CA LEU A 215 3.87 4.66 -20.17
C LEU A 215 3.94 4.66 -21.70
N GLY A 216 2.88 4.17 -22.33
CA GLY A 216 2.68 4.30 -23.76
C GLY A 216 3.61 3.44 -24.61
N ALA A 217 3.85 2.17 -24.20
CA ALA A 217 4.68 1.25 -24.97
C ALA A 217 4.11 0.95 -26.35
N ASP A 218 2.79 0.81 -26.44
CA ASP A 218 2.11 0.39 -27.68
C ASP A 218 1.41 1.56 -28.39
N ARG A 219 0.89 2.53 -27.65
CA ARG A 219 0.30 3.78 -28.11
C ARG A 219 0.45 4.87 -27.05
N PRO A 220 0.50 6.16 -27.44
CA PRO A 220 0.52 7.25 -26.48
C PRO A 220 -0.67 7.15 -25.51
N GLN A 221 -0.41 7.42 -24.22
CA GLN A 221 -1.41 7.48 -23.15
C GLN A 221 -1.50 8.91 -22.64
N ARG A 222 -2.70 9.45 -22.51
CA ARG A 222 -2.93 10.79 -21.98
C ARG A 222 -3.54 10.71 -20.59
N TYR A 223 -3.05 11.54 -19.67
CA TYR A 223 -3.49 11.57 -18.28
C TYR A 223 -3.93 12.96 -17.86
N PHE A 224 -5.05 13.02 -17.14
CA PHE A 224 -5.45 14.18 -16.37
C PHE A 224 -4.82 14.08 -14.98
N ILE A 225 -4.05 15.09 -14.56
CA ILE A 225 -3.39 15.13 -13.26
C ILE A 225 -4.00 16.27 -12.45
N GLY A 226 -4.83 15.94 -11.46
CA GLY A 226 -5.47 16.90 -10.58
C GLY A 226 -4.65 17.16 -9.32
N MET A 227 -4.37 18.42 -9.01
CA MET A 227 -3.75 18.83 -7.76
C MET A 227 -4.84 19.23 -6.76
N GLN A 228 -4.99 18.44 -5.72
CA GLN A 228 -5.98 18.60 -4.66
C GLN A 228 -5.42 19.51 -3.56
N ASN A 229 -6.21 20.47 -3.09
CA ASN A 229 -5.84 21.35 -1.98
C ASN A 229 -6.66 21.00 -0.74
N GLU A 230 -6.03 20.40 0.26
CA GLU A 230 -6.66 19.93 1.49
C GLU A 230 -7.01 21.05 2.47
N ALA A 231 -6.64 22.32 2.18
CA ALA A 231 -7.19 23.47 2.91
C ALA A 231 -8.72 23.57 2.73
N GLU A 232 -9.27 22.87 1.71
CA GLU A 232 -10.69 22.63 1.51
C GLU A 232 -10.91 21.14 1.22
N MET A 233 -11.14 20.33 2.25
CA MET A 233 -11.21 18.87 2.16
C MET A 233 -12.35 18.37 1.25
N ARG A 234 -12.08 17.28 0.54
CA ARG A 234 -13.01 16.47 -0.22
C ARG A 234 -12.72 14.99 0.01
N GLY A 235 -13.65 14.15 -0.40
CA GLY A 235 -13.57 12.70 -0.17
C GLY A 235 -12.28 12.02 -0.58
N THR A 236 -11.66 12.42 -1.69
CA THR A 236 -10.36 11.87 -2.13
C THR A 236 -9.14 12.65 -1.64
N GLY A 237 -9.31 13.72 -0.87
CA GLY A 237 -8.23 14.56 -0.36
C GLY A 237 -8.67 16.01 -0.21
N GLY A 238 -8.61 16.80 -1.26
CA GLY A 238 -8.99 18.21 -1.23
C GLY A 238 -9.58 18.69 -2.55
N LEU A 239 -9.99 19.95 -2.58
CA LEU A 239 -10.54 20.57 -3.78
C LEU A 239 -9.50 20.59 -4.92
N PRO A 240 -9.82 20.07 -6.13
CA PRO A 240 -8.89 20.08 -7.26
C PRO A 240 -8.80 21.48 -7.87
N GLY A 241 -7.84 22.31 -7.38
CA GLY A 241 -7.70 23.71 -7.75
C GLY A 241 -6.83 23.97 -8.97
N ALA A 242 -5.92 23.05 -9.30
CA ALA A 242 -5.08 23.10 -10.49
C ALA A 242 -4.96 21.72 -11.13
N PHE A 243 -4.63 21.68 -12.41
CA PHE A 243 -4.44 20.41 -13.12
C PHE A 243 -3.36 20.50 -14.19
N ALA A 244 -2.90 19.35 -14.64
CA ALA A 244 -2.04 19.22 -15.80
C ALA A 244 -2.53 18.10 -16.72
N ILE A 245 -2.20 18.20 -18.01
CA ILE A 245 -2.36 17.11 -18.97
C ILE A 245 -0.97 16.59 -19.33
N ALA A 246 -0.75 15.31 -19.10
CA ALA A 246 0.49 14.63 -19.46
C ALA A 246 0.24 13.62 -20.57
N VAL A 247 1.22 13.45 -21.44
CA VAL A 247 1.25 12.40 -22.47
C VAL A 247 2.47 11.53 -22.21
N ALA A 248 2.22 10.24 -22.01
CA ALA A 248 3.23 9.21 -21.91
C ALA A 248 3.34 8.47 -23.23
N SER A 249 4.53 8.36 -23.79
CA SER A 249 4.78 7.68 -25.08
C SER A 249 6.17 7.07 -25.07
N HIS A 250 6.25 5.76 -25.36
CA HIS A 250 7.51 5.00 -25.40
C HIS A 250 8.40 5.22 -24.16
N GLY A 251 7.77 5.23 -22.97
CA GLY A 251 8.48 5.40 -21.69
C GLY A 251 8.85 6.85 -21.33
N THR A 252 8.49 7.82 -22.18
CA THR A 252 8.75 9.24 -21.95
C THR A 252 7.45 9.95 -21.57
N VAL A 253 7.47 10.76 -20.50
CA VAL A 253 6.35 11.59 -20.08
C VAL A 253 6.60 13.04 -20.44
N ARG A 254 5.63 13.71 -21.05
CA ARG A 254 5.63 15.14 -21.36
C ARG A 254 4.34 15.78 -20.87
N PHE A 255 4.45 16.92 -20.22
CA PHE A 255 3.30 17.75 -19.88
C PHE A 255 2.95 18.65 -21.07
N THR A 256 1.70 18.60 -21.50
CA THR A 256 1.21 19.33 -22.69
C THR A 256 0.33 20.53 -22.32
N HIS A 257 -0.26 20.51 -21.14
CA HIS A 257 -1.10 21.62 -20.64
C HIS A 257 -1.00 21.72 -19.12
N PHE A 258 -1.12 22.93 -18.60
CA PHE A 258 -1.28 23.24 -17.18
C PHE A 258 -2.39 24.29 -17.05
N GLY A 259 -3.38 24.02 -16.22
CA GLY A 259 -4.56 24.85 -16.04
C GLY A 259 -5.07 24.86 -14.61
N SER A 260 -6.05 25.71 -14.38
CA SER A 260 -6.79 25.75 -13.13
C SER A 260 -8.23 25.26 -13.31
N ASP A 261 -8.90 24.96 -12.20
CA ASP A 261 -10.32 24.60 -12.17
C ASP A 261 -11.22 25.60 -12.91
N ALA A 262 -10.81 26.88 -13.02
CA ALA A 262 -11.55 27.90 -13.77
C ALA A 262 -11.69 27.62 -15.28
N GLU A 263 -10.77 26.85 -15.86
CA GLU A 263 -10.88 26.41 -17.26
C GLU A 263 -11.96 25.34 -17.44
N LEU A 264 -12.13 24.49 -16.44
CA LEU A 264 -13.12 23.40 -16.47
C LEU A 264 -14.51 23.87 -16.05
N GLN A 265 -14.57 24.84 -15.14
CA GLN A 265 -15.81 25.46 -14.67
C GLN A 265 -15.57 26.91 -14.30
N PRO A 266 -15.80 27.86 -15.21
CA PRO A 266 -15.64 29.30 -14.93
C PRO A 266 -16.56 29.74 -13.80
N ALA A 267 -16.00 30.34 -12.75
CA ALA A 267 -16.75 30.82 -11.60
C ALA A 267 -17.81 31.89 -11.96
N ALA A 268 -17.49 32.74 -12.94
CA ALA A 268 -18.40 33.78 -13.41
C ALA A 268 -19.68 33.24 -14.05
N ALA A 269 -19.63 32.03 -14.59
CA ALA A 269 -20.79 31.46 -15.29
C ALA A 269 -21.75 30.73 -14.34
N ARG A 270 -21.30 30.31 -13.12
CA ARG A 270 -22.03 29.35 -12.23
C ARG A 270 -22.65 28.17 -12.97
N LEU A 271 -22.15 27.91 -14.20
CA LEU A 271 -22.67 26.89 -15.09
C LEU A 271 -22.13 25.54 -14.67
N LEU A 272 -23.06 24.66 -14.38
CA LEU A 272 -22.75 23.24 -14.24
C LEU A 272 -22.31 22.69 -15.60
N VAL A 273 -21.31 21.81 -15.60
CA VAL A 273 -20.82 21.10 -16.79
C VAL A 273 -21.21 19.62 -16.67
N PRO A 274 -22.46 19.26 -17.05
CA PRO A 274 -22.95 17.88 -16.87
C PRO A 274 -22.09 16.92 -17.69
N THR A 275 -21.53 15.92 -17.04
CA THR A 275 -20.72 14.89 -17.71
C THR A 275 -21.57 13.84 -18.43
N GLY A 276 -22.82 13.67 -18.04
CA GLY A 276 -23.66 12.56 -18.48
C GLY A 276 -23.33 11.22 -17.81
N LEU A 277 -22.43 11.23 -16.83
CA LEU A 277 -22.07 10.02 -16.09
C LEU A 277 -23.13 9.69 -15.04
N HIS A 278 -23.46 8.41 -14.93
CA HIS A 278 -24.34 7.85 -13.90
C HIS A 278 -23.61 6.71 -13.19
N PHE A 279 -23.49 6.80 -11.89
CA PHE A 279 -22.81 5.79 -11.06
C PHE A 279 -23.78 4.89 -10.28
N GLY A 280 -25.07 5.10 -10.45
CA GLY A 280 -26.15 4.31 -9.86
C GLY A 280 -26.75 4.93 -8.62
N LYS A 281 -27.89 4.34 -8.18
CA LYS A 281 -28.74 4.90 -7.12
C LYS A 281 -28.03 5.11 -5.79
N GLN A 282 -27.11 4.23 -5.41
CA GLN A 282 -26.36 4.36 -4.15
C GLN A 282 -25.43 5.57 -4.16
N TYR A 283 -24.70 5.78 -5.26
CA TYR A 283 -23.86 6.95 -5.43
C TYR A 283 -24.67 8.24 -5.41
N ASP A 284 -25.81 8.25 -6.13
CA ASP A 284 -26.70 9.42 -6.21
C ASP A 284 -27.32 9.73 -4.85
N ALA A 285 -27.70 8.71 -4.07
CA ALA A 285 -28.21 8.88 -2.71
C ALA A 285 -27.16 9.48 -1.76
N ALA A 286 -25.92 9.04 -1.86
CA ALA A 286 -24.84 9.50 -0.99
C ALA A 286 -24.29 10.88 -1.38
N PHE A 287 -24.16 11.16 -2.68
CA PHE A 287 -23.41 12.34 -3.16
C PHE A 287 -24.18 13.25 -4.11
N GLY A 288 -25.36 12.85 -4.57
CA GLY A 288 -26.11 13.56 -5.62
C GLY A 288 -26.44 15.02 -5.28
N GLN A 289 -26.65 15.35 -4.01
CA GLN A 289 -26.88 16.73 -3.56
C GLN A 289 -25.71 17.66 -3.82
N SER A 290 -24.47 17.14 -3.84
CA SER A 290 -23.25 17.89 -4.15
C SER A 290 -23.03 18.08 -5.65
N LEU A 291 -23.88 17.50 -6.51
CA LEU A 291 -23.79 17.55 -7.98
C LEU A 291 -22.40 17.18 -8.54
N PRO A 292 -21.76 16.10 -8.07
CA PRO A 292 -20.37 15.81 -8.40
C PRO A 292 -20.12 15.60 -9.89
N THR A 293 -21.09 15.04 -10.61
CA THR A 293 -21.00 14.78 -12.06
C THR A 293 -21.23 16.03 -12.92
N SER A 294 -21.45 17.19 -12.30
CA SER A 294 -21.72 18.46 -13.00
C SER A 294 -20.93 19.64 -12.45
N SER A 295 -20.41 19.52 -11.23
CA SER A 295 -19.63 20.56 -10.54
C SER A 295 -18.19 20.07 -10.34
N PHE A 296 -17.23 20.68 -11.03
CA PHE A 296 -15.82 20.28 -10.91
C PHE A 296 -15.27 20.41 -9.47
N PRO A 297 -15.53 21.49 -8.71
CA PRO A 297 -15.11 21.59 -7.31
C PRO A 297 -15.62 20.48 -6.40
N ASN A 298 -16.72 19.84 -6.76
CA ASN A 298 -17.35 18.74 -6.02
C ASN A 298 -17.12 17.37 -6.67
N SER A 299 -16.35 17.30 -7.73
CA SER A 299 -16.17 16.08 -8.53
C SER A 299 -15.57 14.91 -7.74
N ASN A 300 -14.96 15.18 -6.61
CA ASN A 300 -14.24 14.23 -5.78
C ASN A 300 -14.75 14.13 -4.33
N VAL A 301 -16.04 14.36 -4.12
CA VAL A 301 -16.68 14.19 -2.79
C VAL A 301 -16.75 12.73 -2.34
N SER A 302 -16.79 11.78 -3.27
CA SER A 302 -16.68 10.36 -2.96
C SER A 302 -15.22 9.99 -2.60
N PRO A 303 -14.98 9.20 -1.54
CA PRO A 303 -13.62 8.78 -1.19
C PRO A 303 -13.01 7.74 -2.14
N SER A 304 -13.79 7.18 -3.04
CA SER A 304 -13.32 6.20 -4.03
C SER A 304 -12.88 6.92 -5.30
N PHE A 305 -11.57 7.01 -5.53
CA PHE A 305 -10.97 7.82 -6.59
C PHE A 305 -11.47 7.50 -8.02
N PRO A 306 -11.76 6.24 -8.41
CA PRO A 306 -12.26 5.96 -9.75
C PRO A 306 -13.49 6.75 -10.17
N TYR A 307 -14.35 7.18 -9.24
CA TYR A 307 -15.47 8.06 -9.55
C TYR A 307 -14.99 9.46 -9.96
N ALA A 308 -14.14 10.07 -9.12
CA ALA A 308 -13.54 11.38 -9.40
C ALA A 308 -12.76 11.38 -10.70
N ALA A 309 -11.95 10.36 -10.92
CA ALA A 309 -11.12 10.18 -12.11
C ALA A 309 -11.94 10.17 -13.41
N ARG A 310 -13.04 9.42 -13.43
CA ARG A 310 -13.96 9.35 -14.58
C ARG A 310 -14.66 10.69 -14.80
N ILE A 311 -15.04 11.40 -13.74
CA ILE A 311 -15.63 12.74 -13.84
C ILE A 311 -14.60 13.71 -14.44
N TRP A 312 -13.35 13.73 -13.95
CA TRP A 312 -12.29 14.58 -14.46
C TRP A 312 -11.99 14.32 -15.95
N ALA A 313 -11.89 13.05 -16.32
CA ALA A 313 -11.68 12.64 -17.71
C ALA A 313 -12.80 13.15 -18.61
N GLN A 314 -14.05 12.97 -18.22
CA GLN A 314 -15.21 13.39 -19.01
C GLN A 314 -15.38 14.92 -19.07
N MET A 315 -15.09 15.64 -17.97
CA MET A 315 -15.10 17.10 -17.97
C MET A 315 -14.03 17.67 -18.89
N TRP A 316 -12.81 17.14 -18.85
CA TRP A 316 -11.75 17.54 -19.75
C TRP A 316 -12.13 17.29 -21.22
N GLU A 317 -12.65 16.12 -21.51
CA GLU A 317 -13.07 15.77 -22.88
C GLU A 317 -14.15 16.74 -23.41
N ARG A 318 -15.11 17.13 -22.59
CA ARG A 318 -16.15 18.10 -22.95
C ARG A 318 -15.62 19.50 -23.21
N VAL A 319 -14.65 19.95 -22.42
CA VAL A 319 -14.11 21.30 -22.56
C VAL A 319 -13.06 21.39 -23.67
N SER A 320 -12.23 20.35 -23.83
CA SER A 320 -11.08 20.37 -24.75
C SER A 320 -11.28 19.57 -26.04
N GLY A 321 -12.27 18.68 -26.09
CA GLY A 321 -12.43 17.68 -27.16
C GLY A 321 -11.38 16.56 -27.09
N GLN A 322 -10.53 16.50 -26.07
CA GLN A 322 -9.46 15.52 -25.95
C GLN A 322 -9.79 14.40 -24.96
N HIS A 323 -9.75 13.18 -25.43
CA HIS A 323 -9.87 12.02 -24.56
C HIS A 323 -8.62 11.85 -23.69
N VAL A 324 -8.78 11.36 -22.44
CA VAL A 324 -7.70 10.93 -21.54
C VAL A 324 -7.87 9.46 -21.18
N ASP A 325 -6.73 8.74 -21.14
CA ASP A 325 -6.66 7.30 -20.88
C ASP A 325 -6.57 6.98 -19.39
N GLY A 326 -6.42 8.02 -18.55
CA GLY A 326 -6.37 7.85 -17.11
C GLY A 326 -6.33 9.18 -16.37
N ALA A 327 -6.41 9.08 -15.04
CA ALA A 327 -6.30 10.24 -14.16
C ALA A 327 -5.39 9.94 -12.97
N VAL A 328 -4.74 10.99 -12.47
CA VAL A 328 -3.88 10.95 -11.30
C VAL A 328 -4.27 12.08 -10.36
N ALA A 329 -4.48 11.79 -9.09
CA ALA A 329 -4.60 12.80 -8.05
C ALA A 329 -3.30 12.92 -7.27
N VAL A 330 -2.87 14.14 -7.04
CA VAL A 330 -1.74 14.51 -6.18
C VAL A 330 -2.15 15.65 -5.27
N ASP A 331 -1.43 15.83 -4.16
CA ASP A 331 -1.60 16.95 -3.24
C ASP A 331 -0.28 17.69 -3.00
N PRO A 332 -0.25 18.81 -2.25
CA PRO A 332 0.98 19.52 -1.94
C PRO A 332 2.04 18.69 -1.22
N THR A 333 1.64 17.66 -0.44
CA THR A 333 2.57 16.75 0.22
C THR A 333 3.31 15.88 -0.79
N VAL A 334 2.61 15.39 -1.83
CA VAL A 334 3.24 14.66 -2.95
C VAL A 334 4.23 15.56 -3.68
N LEU A 335 3.90 16.84 -3.91
CA LEU A 335 4.86 17.80 -4.48
C LEU A 335 6.08 17.94 -3.58
N GLY A 336 5.91 18.00 -2.25
CA GLY A 336 6.99 17.99 -1.28
C GLY A 336 7.90 16.76 -1.39
N PHE A 337 7.32 15.58 -1.56
CA PHE A 337 8.07 14.35 -1.79
C PHE A 337 8.87 14.38 -3.10
N ILE A 338 8.30 14.93 -4.16
CA ILE A 338 9.02 15.13 -5.42
C ILE A 338 10.20 16.09 -5.21
N LEU A 339 9.97 17.24 -4.55
CA LEU A 339 11.01 18.23 -4.28
C LEU A 339 12.10 17.73 -3.33
N ALA A 340 11.79 16.85 -2.40
CA ALA A 340 12.77 16.18 -1.56
C ALA A 340 13.72 15.28 -2.37
N ALA A 341 13.24 14.70 -3.45
CA ALA A 341 14.03 13.83 -4.32
C ALA A 341 14.77 14.62 -5.41
N THR A 342 14.19 15.70 -5.95
CA THR A 342 14.69 16.43 -7.12
C THR A 342 15.42 17.74 -6.78
N GLY A 343 15.25 18.22 -5.55
CA GLY A 343 15.73 19.52 -5.10
C GLY A 343 14.69 20.65 -5.27
N PRO A 344 14.97 21.84 -4.73
CA PRO A 344 14.09 22.99 -4.76
C PRO A 344 13.90 23.55 -6.18
N VAL A 345 12.78 24.25 -6.38
CA VAL A 345 12.47 24.98 -7.61
C VAL A 345 12.18 26.43 -7.30
N THR A 346 12.21 27.30 -8.32
CA THR A 346 11.84 28.71 -8.19
C THR A 346 10.61 28.99 -9.04
N VAL A 347 9.61 29.63 -8.45
CA VAL A 347 8.37 30.02 -9.09
C VAL A 347 8.34 31.53 -9.30
N HIS A 348 7.87 32.01 -10.46
CA HIS A 348 7.90 33.39 -10.88
C HIS A 348 9.30 34.07 -10.79
N GLY A 349 10.37 33.25 -10.85
CA GLY A 349 11.74 33.73 -10.80
C GLY A 349 12.25 34.17 -9.41
N VAL A 350 11.39 34.24 -8.40
CA VAL A 350 11.72 34.79 -7.08
C VAL A 350 11.26 34.00 -5.88
N ILE A 351 10.23 33.17 -6.01
CA ILE A 351 9.67 32.42 -4.86
C ILE A 351 10.31 31.01 -4.81
N PRO A 352 11.18 30.75 -3.81
CA PRO A 352 11.74 29.41 -3.65
C PRO A 352 10.71 28.45 -3.08
N VAL A 353 10.52 27.31 -3.75
CA VAL A 353 9.62 26.22 -3.34
C VAL A 353 10.45 24.97 -3.11
N ASN A 354 10.32 24.37 -1.96
CA ASN A 354 11.05 23.17 -1.53
C ASN A 354 10.15 22.23 -0.74
N ALA A 355 10.69 21.07 -0.35
CA ALA A 355 9.95 20.04 0.37
C ALA A 355 9.35 20.52 1.72
N ALA A 356 9.99 21.48 2.39
CA ALA A 356 9.55 21.95 3.70
C ALA A 356 8.46 23.03 3.61
N ASN A 357 8.44 23.84 2.53
CA ASN A 357 7.53 24.97 2.45
C ASN A 357 6.38 24.84 1.45
N VAL A 358 6.38 23.84 0.55
CA VAL A 358 5.33 23.72 -0.48
C VAL A 358 3.93 23.53 0.12
N VAL A 359 3.79 22.75 1.20
CA VAL A 359 2.50 22.55 1.87
C VAL A 359 1.97 23.84 2.50
N PRO A 360 2.68 24.51 3.41
CA PRO A 360 2.20 25.79 3.94
C PRO A 360 2.03 26.87 2.86
N LEU A 361 2.86 26.92 1.83
CA LEU A 361 2.68 27.87 0.72
C LEU A 361 1.36 27.69 0.01
N VAL A 362 0.94 26.45 -0.28
CA VAL A 362 -0.27 26.14 -1.04
C VAL A 362 -1.53 26.16 -0.17
N GLN A 363 -1.41 25.78 1.11
CA GLN A 363 -2.60 25.56 1.96
C GLN A 363 -2.88 26.73 2.92
N ARG A 364 -1.94 27.67 3.07
CA ARG A 364 -2.04 28.78 4.02
C ARG A 364 -1.55 30.11 3.44
N ASP A 365 -0.28 30.16 3.01
CA ASP A 365 0.42 31.44 2.78
C ASP A 365 -0.06 32.14 1.50
N GLU A 366 -0.47 31.37 0.47
CA GLU A 366 -0.99 31.93 -0.78
C GLU A 366 -2.20 32.84 -0.56
N TYR A 367 -3.04 32.57 0.45
CA TYR A 367 -4.21 33.36 0.76
C TYR A 367 -3.86 34.75 1.31
N THR A 368 -2.71 34.90 1.91
CA THR A 368 -2.17 36.19 2.39
C THR A 368 -1.33 36.86 1.33
N LEU A 369 -0.55 36.08 0.57
CA LEU A 369 0.32 36.59 -0.48
C LEU A 369 -0.44 37.21 -1.67
N PHE A 370 -1.56 36.60 -2.03
CA PHE A 370 -2.37 36.99 -3.17
C PHE A 370 -3.82 37.28 -2.77
N LYS A 371 -4.23 38.53 -2.84
CA LYS A 371 -5.62 38.95 -2.58
C LYS A 371 -6.56 38.52 -3.71
N ASP A 372 -6.06 38.56 -4.95
CA ASP A 372 -6.82 38.17 -6.12
C ASP A 372 -6.84 36.66 -6.34
N ASN A 373 -8.03 36.12 -6.63
CA ASN A 373 -8.24 34.68 -6.83
C ASN A 373 -7.56 34.17 -8.12
N ALA A 374 -7.53 34.96 -9.18
CA ALA A 374 -6.87 34.57 -10.43
C ALA A 374 -5.36 34.47 -10.22
N ALA A 375 -4.74 35.40 -9.49
CA ALA A 375 -3.32 35.35 -9.14
C ALA A 375 -2.97 34.11 -8.29
N ARG A 376 -3.83 33.75 -7.31
CA ARG A 376 -3.67 32.49 -6.53
C ARG A 376 -3.68 31.26 -7.42
N LYS A 377 -4.69 31.16 -8.31
CA LYS A 377 -4.79 30.04 -9.25
C LYS A 377 -3.58 29.94 -10.18
N GLN A 378 -3.09 31.08 -10.69
CA GLN A 378 -1.84 31.12 -11.48
C GLN A 378 -0.63 30.65 -10.67
N PHE A 379 -0.56 30.99 -9.39
CA PHE A 379 0.52 30.55 -8.50
C PHE A 379 0.48 29.03 -8.27
N LEU A 380 -0.69 28.45 -8.01
CA LEU A 380 -0.86 27.00 -7.90
C LEU A 380 -0.44 26.26 -9.18
N VAL A 381 -0.87 26.78 -10.33
CA VAL A 381 -0.48 26.23 -11.64
C VAL A 381 1.02 26.33 -11.85
N ALA A 382 1.64 27.43 -11.43
CA ALA A 382 3.08 27.63 -11.55
C ALA A 382 3.89 26.67 -10.66
N ILE A 383 3.43 26.42 -9.41
CA ILE A 383 4.02 25.40 -8.52
C ILE A 383 3.92 24.00 -9.15
N LEU A 384 2.73 23.63 -9.60
CA LEU A 384 2.51 22.33 -10.26
C LEU A 384 3.43 22.16 -11.47
N LYS A 385 3.53 23.17 -12.32
CA LYS A 385 4.40 23.18 -13.51
C LYS A 385 5.86 23.05 -13.14
N ALA A 386 6.35 23.85 -12.19
CA ALA A 386 7.75 23.83 -11.78
C ALA A 386 8.15 22.47 -11.18
N THR A 387 7.31 21.91 -10.29
CA THR A 387 7.55 20.61 -9.67
C THR A 387 7.46 19.48 -10.70
N SER A 388 6.49 19.52 -11.61
CA SER A 388 6.36 18.54 -12.69
C SER A 388 7.58 18.55 -13.62
N ASN A 389 8.09 19.74 -13.97
CA ASN A 389 9.29 19.87 -14.77
C ASN A 389 10.54 19.35 -14.04
N ALA A 390 10.65 19.56 -12.73
CA ALA A 390 11.71 18.98 -11.91
C ALA A 390 11.65 17.44 -11.93
N LEU A 391 10.45 16.87 -11.78
CA LEU A 391 10.22 15.42 -11.84
C LEU A 391 10.70 14.82 -13.17
N ILE A 392 10.30 15.40 -14.31
CA ILE A 392 10.65 14.87 -15.63
C ILE A 392 12.07 15.26 -16.08
N SER A 393 12.76 16.15 -15.38
CA SER A 393 14.15 16.52 -15.73
C SER A 393 15.14 15.37 -15.56
N GLY A 394 14.74 14.30 -14.86
CA GLY A 394 15.58 13.17 -14.53
C GLY A 394 16.65 13.46 -13.49
N ARG A 395 16.65 14.65 -12.89
CA ARG A 395 17.54 15.01 -11.78
C ARG A 395 17.05 14.38 -10.48
N GLY A 396 17.97 14.17 -9.56
CA GLY A 396 17.64 13.70 -8.22
C GLY A 396 17.76 12.19 -8.04
N ASN A 397 17.36 11.73 -6.86
CA ASN A 397 17.51 10.35 -6.43
C ASN A 397 16.26 9.52 -6.74
N ALA A 398 16.37 8.64 -7.73
CA ALA A 398 15.27 7.79 -8.18
C ALA A 398 14.76 6.84 -7.07
N GLY A 399 15.65 6.30 -6.24
CA GLY A 399 15.26 5.43 -5.13
C GLY A 399 14.49 6.16 -4.04
N THR A 400 14.87 7.42 -3.74
CA THR A 400 14.12 8.27 -2.82
C THR A 400 12.75 8.59 -3.40
N LEU A 401 12.66 8.97 -4.68
CA LEU A 401 11.40 9.24 -5.34
C LEU A 401 10.47 8.02 -5.30
N ALA A 402 10.96 6.83 -5.65
CA ALA A 402 10.16 5.61 -5.64
C ALA A 402 9.58 5.29 -4.25
N ARG A 403 10.42 5.35 -3.20
CA ARG A 403 9.94 5.16 -1.82
C ARG A 403 8.90 6.20 -1.40
N SER A 404 9.12 7.46 -1.77
CA SER A 404 8.17 8.54 -1.48
C SER A 404 6.84 8.35 -2.19
N MET A 405 6.82 7.86 -3.44
CA MET A 405 5.58 7.58 -4.17
C MET A 405 4.80 6.41 -3.54
N VAL A 406 5.48 5.37 -3.07
CA VAL A 406 4.83 4.29 -2.30
C VAL A 406 4.20 4.86 -1.02
N SER A 407 4.95 5.63 -0.24
CA SER A 407 4.44 6.27 0.97
C SER A 407 3.26 7.21 0.70
N ALA A 408 3.32 7.97 -0.40
CA ALA A 408 2.23 8.84 -0.82
C ALA A 408 0.94 8.05 -1.13
N SER A 409 1.06 6.91 -1.80
CA SER A 409 -0.09 6.06 -2.11
C SER A 409 -0.69 5.40 -0.86
N GLU A 410 0.15 4.93 0.06
CA GLU A 410 -0.30 4.36 1.34
C GLU A 410 -1.03 5.39 2.21
N GLN A 411 -0.67 6.66 2.10
CA GLN A 411 -1.33 7.78 2.73
C GLN A 411 -2.55 8.30 1.95
N GLN A 412 -2.93 7.65 0.85
CA GLN A 412 -4.02 8.05 -0.05
C GLN A 412 -3.83 9.45 -0.69
N ARG A 413 -2.57 9.93 -0.80
CA ARG A 413 -2.22 11.24 -1.35
C ARG A 413 -1.87 11.20 -2.84
N LEU A 414 -1.41 10.04 -3.32
CA LEU A 414 -1.19 9.74 -4.73
C LEU A 414 -2.16 8.65 -5.15
N GLN A 415 -3.07 8.98 -6.05
CA GLN A 415 -4.13 8.09 -6.51
C GLN A 415 -4.10 8.02 -8.04
N VAL A 416 -4.33 6.84 -8.59
CA VAL A 416 -4.21 6.58 -10.03
C VAL A 416 -5.38 5.74 -10.51
N TRP A 417 -5.95 6.14 -11.63
CA TRP A 417 -6.99 5.41 -12.34
C TRP A 417 -6.64 5.27 -13.82
N SER A 418 -7.06 4.17 -14.43
CA SER A 418 -6.91 3.92 -15.87
C SER A 418 -8.24 3.55 -16.50
N SER A 419 -8.48 4.03 -17.72
CA SER A 419 -9.62 3.60 -18.55
C SER A 419 -9.45 2.19 -19.11
N ASP A 420 -8.22 1.66 -19.16
CA ASP A 420 -7.95 0.26 -19.49
C ASP A 420 -8.38 -0.64 -18.34
N ALA A 421 -9.35 -1.51 -18.58
CA ALA A 421 -9.96 -2.37 -17.54
C ALA A 421 -8.95 -3.37 -16.94
N ALA A 422 -7.96 -3.83 -17.69
CA ALA A 422 -6.95 -4.76 -17.18
C ALA A 422 -5.95 -4.04 -16.27
N VAL A 423 -5.54 -2.84 -16.63
CA VAL A 423 -4.70 -1.96 -15.80
C VAL A 423 -5.46 -1.55 -14.54
N GLU A 424 -6.71 -1.08 -14.68
CA GLU A 424 -7.54 -0.63 -13.55
C GLU A 424 -7.78 -1.73 -12.53
N LYS A 425 -8.04 -2.96 -12.97
CA LYS A 425 -8.18 -4.12 -12.09
C LYS A 425 -6.93 -4.35 -11.23
N GLN A 426 -5.74 -4.11 -11.77
CA GLN A 426 -4.49 -4.22 -11.02
C GLN A 426 -4.30 -3.03 -10.07
N LEU A 427 -4.61 -1.81 -10.50
CA LEU A 427 -4.53 -0.60 -9.68
C LEU A 427 -5.49 -0.68 -8.50
N ALA A 428 -6.75 -1.05 -8.72
CA ALA A 428 -7.78 -1.17 -7.69
C ALA A 428 -7.42 -2.13 -6.55
N ALA A 429 -6.54 -3.10 -6.81
CA ALA A 429 -6.02 -4.03 -5.82
C ALA A 429 -4.81 -3.47 -5.03
N THR A 430 -4.46 -2.20 -5.21
CA THR A 430 -3.33 -1.50 -4.54
C THR A 430 -3.80 -0.22 -3.87
N SER A 431 -2.93 0.37 -3.03
CA SER A 431 -3.18 1.71 -2.47
C SER A 431 -3.27 2.80 -3.53
N TYR A 432 -2.63 2.63 -4.69
CA TYR A 432 -2.71 3.60 -5.80
C TYR A 432 -4.10 3.73 -6.39
N GLY A 433 -4.88 2.64 -6.48
CA GLY A 433 -6.24 2.67 -7.02
C GLY A 433 -7.24 3.42 -6.14
N ALA A 434 -6.90 3.61 -4.86
CA ALA A 434 -7.71 4.33 -3.87
C ALA A 434 -9.20 3.95 -3.91
N VAL A 435 -9.47 2.65 -4.00
CA VAL A 435 -10.81 2.08 -3.93
C VAL A 435 -11.12 1.81 -2.47
N LEU A 436 -12.09 2.54 -1.94
CA LEU A 436 -12.50 2.36 -0.55
C LEU A 436 -13.16 0.99 -0.36
N GLY A 437 -12.73 0.26 0.68
CA GLY A 437 -13.30 -1.04 1.02
C GLY A 437 -12.87 -2.19 0.11
N ALA A 438 -11.90 -2.00 -0.77
CA ALA A 438 -11.32 -3.10 -1.54
C ALA A 438 -10.58 -4.09 -0.62
N GLY A 439 -11.11 -5.30 -0.48
CA GLY A 439 -10.51 -6.41 0.28
C GLY A 439 -11.23 -6.79 1.58
N ASP A 440 -10.76 -7.85 2.23
CA ASP A 440 -11.39 -8.48 3.42
C ASP A 440 -10.91 -7.86 4.75
N ARG A 441 -10.25 -6.71 4.73
CA ARG A 441 -9.74 -6.06 5.94
C ARG A 441 -10.85 -5.28 6.65
N PRO A 442 -10.83 -5.25 7.99
CA PRO A 442 -11.71 -4.35 8.73
C PRO A 442 -11.52 -2.90 8.29
N LEU A 443 -12.61 -2.19 8.04
CA LEU A 443 -12.63 -0.81 7.60
C LEU A 443 -13.15 0.12 8.71
N ALA A 444 -12.43 1.21 8.94
CA ALA A 444 -12.83 2.31 9.82
C ALA A 444 -12.33 3.61 9.18
N ALA A 445 -13.13 4.20 8.30
CA ALA A 445 -12.72 5.36 7.52
C ALA A 445 -13.67 6.54 7.70
N PRO A 446 -13.34 7.53 8.52
CA PRO A 446 -14.01 8.81 8.54
C PRO A 446 -13.57 9.64 7.33
N VAL A 447 -14.52 10.15 6.59
CA VAL A 447 -14.32 10.99 5.41
C VAL A 447 -15.00 12.34 5.63
N LEU A 448 -14.25 13.40 5.42
CA LEU A 448 -14.69 14.77 5.63
C LEU A 448 -14.81 15.48 4.29
N ASN A 449 -15.95 16.08 4.05
CA ASN A 449 -16.17 16.99 2.94
C ASN A 449 -16.48 18.39 3.49
N ASN A 450 -15.65 19.37 3.20
CA ASN A 450 -15.89 20.75 3.57
C ASN A 450 -17.13 21.27 2.84
N MET A 451 -18.12 21.68 3.61
CA MET A 451 -19.39 22.24 3.09
C MET A 451 -19.45 23.75 3.20
N SER A 452 -18.48 24.37 3.89
CA SER A 452 -18.44 25.82 4.08
C SER A 452 -17.78 26.58 2.92
N GLY A 453 -16.92 25.92 2.14
CA GLY A 453 -16.14 26.56 1.07
C GLY A 453 -14.96 27.43 1.56
N GLY A 454 -14.84 27.64 2.88
CA GLY A 454 -13.65 28.25 3.50
C GLY A 454 -12.43 27.35 3.41
N LYS A 455 -11.28 27.85 3.92
CA LYS A 455 -9.98 27.14 3.85
C LYS A 455 -9.45 26.77 5.24
N LEU A 456 -10.35 26.50 6.18
CA LEU A 456 -10.02 26.23 7.59
C LEU A 456 -9.50 24.81 7.82
N ASP A 457 -9.68 23.88 6.87
CA ASP A 457 -9.24 22.50 7.02
C ASP A 457 -7.73 22.35 7.22
N TYR A 458 -6.92 23.33 6.78
CA TYR A 458 -5.49 23.38 7.08
C TYR A 458 -5.21 23.38 8.59
N TYR A 459 -6.11 23.96 9.39
CA TYR A 459 -5.97 24.07 10.84
C TYR A 459 -6.70 22.96 11.60
N LEU A 460 -7.42 22.08 10.87
CA LEU A 460 -8.20 21.02 11.47
C LEU A 460 -7.36 19.77 11.72
N THR A 461 -7.18 19.41 12.98
CA THR A 461 -6.57 18.13 13.37
C THR A 461 -7.63 17.08 13.65
N ARG A 462 -7.30 15.81 13.38
CA ARG A 462 -8.21 14.66 13.48
C ARG A 462 -7.56 13.58 14.31
N ALA A 463 -8.27 13.09 15.34
CA ALA A 463 -7.86 11.93 16.10
C ALA A 463 -8.96 10.87 16.07
N LEU A 464 -8.62 9.65 15.66
CA LEU A 464 -9.54 8.52 15.59
C LEU A 464 -9.17 7.50 16.66
N THR A 465 -10.12 7.18 17.55
CA THR A 465 -10.00 6.08 18.50
C THR A 465 -10.95 4.96 18.10
N TYR A 466 -10.43 3.76 18.02
CA TYR A 466 -11.17 2.57 17.65
C TYR A 466 -11.09 1.55 18.78
N HIS A 467 -12.19 1.37 19.48
CA HIS A 467 -12.30 0.41 20.59
C HIS A 467 -13.21 -0.74 20.21
N ARG A 468 -12.71 -1.96 20.35
CA ARG A 468 -13.45 -3.20 20.06
C ARG A 468 -13.66 -3.99 21.34
N SER A 469 -14.90 -4.36 21.65
CA SER A 469 -15.26 -5.22 22.77
C SER A 469 -15.85 -6.55 22.30
N GLY A 470 -15.73 -7.57 23.18
CA GLY A 470 -16.20 -8.91 22.90
C GLY A 470 -15.23 -9.79 22.08
N CYS A 471 -15.37 -11.10 22.23
CA CYS A 471 -14.55 -12.13 21.55
C CYS A 471 -15.36 -13.04 20.62
N GLY A 472 -16.67 -12.81 20.51
CA GLY A 472 -17.60 -13.61 19.69
C GLY A 472 -17.53 -13.30 18.20
N PRO A 473 -18.34 -13.96 17.39
CA PRO A 473 -18.48 -13.69 15.96
C PRO A 473 -19.06 -12.29 15.69
N SER A 474 -19.94 -11.80 16.58
CA SER A 474 -20.40 -10.39 16.59
C SER A 474 -19.65 -9.62 17.67
N ARG A 475 -19.27 -8.39 17.38
CA ARG A 475 -18.44 -7.54 18.26
C ARG A 475 -18.97 -6.11 18.25
N ASP A 476 -19.00 -5.51 19.41
CA ASP A 476 -19.33 -4.09 19.50
C ASP A 476 -18.09 -3.24 19.23
N LEU A 477 -18.30 -2.19 18.44
CA LEU A 477 -17.26 -1.26 18.03
C LEU A 477 -17.68 0.14 18.50
N LEU A 478 -16.79 0.79 19.24
CA LEU A 478 -16.92 2.21 19.55
C LEU A 478 -15.85 2.97 18.77
N VAL A 479 -16.29 3.84 17.88
CA VAL A 479 -15.41 4.70 17.10
C VAL A 479 -15.63 6.13 17.55
N THR A 480 -14.57 6.79 17.98
CA THR A 480 -14.59 8.19 18.38
C THR A 480 -13.70 8.99 17.46
N LEU A 481 -14.27 9.94 16.73
CA LEU A 481 -13.54 10.94 15.96
C LEU A 481 -13.54 12.26 16.71
N THR A 482 -12.36 12.75 17.03
CA THR A 482 -12.17 14.08 17.61
C THR A 482 -11.64 15.02 16.54
N LEU A 483 -12.36 16.11 16.29
CA LEU A 483 -11.95 17.20 15.43
C LEU A 483 -11.55 18.39 16.29
N THR A 484 -10.35 18.94 16.06
CA THR A 484 -9.86 20.10 16.80
C THR A 484 -9.41 21.15 15.79
N ASP A 485 -10.06 22.31 15.81
CA ASP A 485 -9.66 23.48 15.03
C ASP A 485 -8.62 24.28 15.83
N SER A 486 -7.48 24.53 15.18
CA SER A 486 -6.36 25.34 15.70
C SER A 486 -6.18 26.64 14.93
N ALA A 487 -7.20 27.08 14.17
CA ALA A 487 -7.14 28.33 13.45
C ALA A 487 -6.94 29.51 14.41
N PRO A 488 -6.06 30.48 14.08
CA PRO A 488 -5.91 31.68 14.89
C PRO A 488 -7.22 32.47 14.90
N PRO A 489 -7.64 33.02 16.06
CA PRO A 489 -8.93 33.68 16.19
C PRO A 489 -9.03 34.99 15.39
N TYR A 490 -7.91 35.53 14.95
CA TYR A 490 -7.82 36.77 14.18
C TYR A 490 -6.71 36.71 13.14
N GLY A 491 -6.79 37.57 12.13
CA GLY A 491 -5.73 37.80 11.13
C GLY A 491 -5.77 36.91 9.90
N LEU A 492 -6.69 35.96 9.82
CA LEU A 492 -6.91 35.20 8.58
C LEU A 492 -7.71 36.04 7.57
N PRO A 493 -7.40 35.92 6.27
CA PRO A 493 -8.17 36.59 5.22
C PRO A 493 -9.64 36.11 5.16
N PRO A 494 -10.58 36.97 4.79
CA PRO A 494 -11.99 36.57 4.63
C PRO A 494 -12.18 35.35 3.71
N TYR A 495 -11.39 35.23 2.66
CA TYR A 495 -11.42 34.06 1.76
C TYR A 495 -11.15 32.71 2.47
N VAL A 496 -10.45 32.75 3.60
CA VAL A 496 -10.16 31.55 4.44
C VAL A 496 -11.32 31.29 5.40
N THR A 497 -11.86 32.37 6.01
CA THR A 497 -12.78 32.29 7.15
C THR A 497 -14.26 32.35 6.77
N ASP A 498 -14.59 32.92 5.61
CA ASP A 498 -15.98 33.15 5.24
C ASP A 498 -16.61 31.84 4.69
N ARG A 499 -17.87 31.67 5.02
CA ARG A 499 -18.69 30.63 4.45
C ARG A 499 -19.20 31.07 3.08
N LEU A 500 -19.05 30.20 2.09
CA LEU A 500 -19.47 30.44 0.70
C LEU A 500 -20.68 29.57 0.30
N ASP A 501 -21.17 28.73 1.21
CA ASP A 501 -22.29 27.82 0.98
C ASP A 501 -23.66 28.56 1.04
N ALA A 502 -24.57 28.10 0.21
CA ALA A 502 -25.93 28.69 0.13
C ALA A 502 -26.79 28.48 1.40
N ASN A 503 -26.41 27.47 2.22
CA ASN A 503 -27.16 27.07 3.39
C ASN A 503 -26.58 27.63 4.70
N GLN A 504 -25.74 28.65 4.62
CA GLN A 504 -25.18 29.26 5.83
C GLN A 504 -26.29 29.87 6.70
N PRO A 505 -26.25 29.67 8.03
CA PRO A 505 -27.14 30.35 8.97
C PRO A 505 -27.04 31.87 8.83
N ALA A 506 -28.14 32.60 8.99
CA ALA A 506 -28.16 34.06 8.90
C ALA A 506 -27.24 34.77 9.90
N ASN A 507 -26.88 34.11 11.00
CA ASN A 507 -25.98 34.58 12.05
C ASN A 507 -24.57 34.02 11.94
N SER A 508 -24.19 33.44 10.77
CA SER A 508 -22.82 32.92 10.56
C SER A 508 -21.77 33.99 10.77
N ARG A 509 -20.68 33.61 11.41
CA ARG A 509 -19.51 34.46 11.67
C ARG A 509 -18.31 33.99 10.88
N PRO A 510 -17.34 34.86 10.57
CA PRO A 510 -16.05 34.44 10.07
C PRO A 510 -15.42 33.40 10.99
N GLY A 511 -15.00 32.26 10.44
CA GLY A 511 -14.50 31.14 11.19
C GLY A 511 -15.53 30.02 11.49
N ASP A 512 -16.81 30.28 11.26
CA ASP A 512 -17.81 29.19 11.37
C ASP A 512 -17.55 28.15 10.29
N TYR A 513 -17.49 26.88 10.71
CA TYR A 513 -17.12 25.77 9.87
C TYR A 513 -18.29 24.78 9.70
N SER A 514 -18.46 24.26 8.50
CA SER A 514 -19.43 23.21 8.19
C SER A 514 -18.78 22.09 7.41
N THR A 515 -18.94 20.87 7.89
CA THR A 515 -18.42 19.67 7.22
C THR A 515 -19.47 18.56 7.18
N LEU A 516 -19.50 17.83 6.08
CA LEU A 516 -20.19 16.55 6.00
C LEU A 516 -19.18 15.46 6.43
N LEU A 517 -19.56 14.69 7.44
CA LEU A 517 -18.80 13.55 7.91
C LEU A 517 -19.50 12.25 7.49
N ASP A 518 -18.85 11.51 6.61
CA ASP A 518 -19.24 10.14 6.29
C ASP A 518 -18.31 9.16 7.02
N TYR A 519 -18.87 8.13 7.63
CA TYR A 519 -18.11 7.06 8.25
C TYR A 519 -18.36 5.74 7.51
N TYR A 520 -17.29 5.19 6.95
CA TYR A 520 -17.31 3.90 6.25
C TYR A 520 -16.83 2.81 7.19
N ALA A 521 -17.70 1.84 7.42
CA ALA A 521 -17.45 0.68 8.28
C ALA A 521 -17.20 -0.59 7.46
N THR A 522 -16.69 -1.62 8.11
CA THR A 522 -16.58 -2.97 7.53
C THR A 522 -17.95 -3.43 7.03
N ALA A 523 -17.97 -4.08 5.87
CA ALA A 523 -19.19 -4.64 5.28
C ALA A 523 -19.94 -5.53 6.30
N GLY A 524 -21.25 -5.34 6.38
CA GLY A 524 -22.13 -6.02 7.35
C GLY A 524 -22.17 -5.40 8.75
N ALA A 525 -21.43 -4.31 9.01
CA ALA A 525 -21.57 -3.56 10.26
C ALA A 525 -22.93 -2.88 10.33
N GLN A 526 -23.51 -2.83 11.54
CA GLN A 526 -24.78 -2.15 11.80
C GLN A 526 -24.55 -0.93 12.67
N LEU A 527 -25.10 0.21 12.29
CA LEU A 527 -25.06 1.43 13.08
C LEU A 527 -26.06 1.31 14.25
N LEU A 528 -25.57 1.34 15.48
CA LEU A 528 -26.41 1.23 16.67
C LEU A 528 -26.78 2.61 17.22
N SER A 529 -25.84 3.55 17.28
CA SER A 529 -26.08 4.91 17.76
C SER A 529 -24.99 5.87 17.27
N VAL A 530 -25.34 7.14 17.17
CA VAL A 530 -24.41 8.25 16.92
C VAL A 530 -24.57 9.32 17.97
N ARG A 531 -23.47 9.91 18.40
CA ARG A 531 -23.45 11.04 19.32
C ARG A 531 -22.51 12.12 18.80
N ILE A 532 -22.90 13.38 18.95
CA ILE A 532 -22.05 14.54 18.71
C ILE A 532 -21.94 15.29 20.03
N ASP A 533 -20.73 15.50 20.54
CA ASP A 533 -20.44 16.12 21.84
C ASP A 533 -21.24 15.49 22.99
N GLY A 534 -21.31 14.16 22.98
CA GLY A 534 -22.04 13.36 23.95
C GLY A 534 -23.57 13.35 23.78
N LYS A 535 -24.14 14.14 22.89
CA LYS A 535 -25.59 14.22 22.64
C LYS A 535 -26.00 13.24 21.53
N PRO A 536 -27.06 12.45 21.74
CA PRO A 536 -27.59 11.58 20.69
C PRO A 536 -27.98 12.37 19.44
N THR A 537 -27.66 11.83 18.29
CA THR A 537 -28.05 12.40 17.00
C THR A 537 -28.46 11.30 16.03
N THR A 538 -29.04 11.68 14.90
CA THR A 538 -29.38 10.76 13.82
C THR A 538 -28.36 10.87 12.68
N ALA A 539 -28.06 9.75 12.04
CA ALA A 539 -27.29 9.70 10.82
C ALA A 539 -28.05 8.87 9.76
N ALA A 540 -27.93 9.23 8.50
CA ALA A 540 -28.39 8.39 7.42
C ALA A 540 -27.42 7.21 7.25
N ALA A 541 -27.95 6.00 7.11
CA ALA A 541 -27.15 4.81 6.80
C ALA A 541 -27.39 4.39 5.35
N TYR A 542 -26.31 4.17 4.62
CA TYR A 542 -26.32 3.66 3.24
C TYR A 542 -25.59 2.31 3.23
N THR A 543 -26.12 1.31 2.49
CA THR A 543 -25.55 -0.04 2.37
C THR A 543 -25.00 -0.30 0.99
#